data_1394be1f368f30ca9ea8a04dca558fa5
#
_entry.id   1394be1f368f30ca9ea8a04dca558fa5
#
_cell.length_a   1.000
_cell.length_b   1.000
_cell.length_c   1.000
_cell.angle_alpha   90.00
_cell.angle_beta   90.00
_cell.angle_gamma   90.00
#
_symmetry.space_group_name_H-M   'P 1'
#
loop_
_entity.id
_entity.type
_entity.pdbx_description
1 polymer ?
#
loop_
_entity_poly.entity_id
_entity_poly.type
_entity_poly.pdbx_seq_one_letter_code
_entity_poly.pdbx_strand_id
1 'polypeptide(L)'
;CALPIFSNVGPIKGSIYQDRLTAIAGEIGRETPITKMSIHIQPQDGRKRTLTSRIFNHRRMSPTFCAMALMESINNSMDTENDQSFQVTSTLRIAGHEPLVYKNYGSGSSGVLSAARGVRSAFSQIVNNPFDTPMVEEVSFDVSIHNKIDYSVLKTVSLRSGNRPKAGDKVKLGLELAHHKADRETLVIEIPIPKGYSGERLVLFAGDAGSAKKIDLPANGEITSLDDIIDRLRIQYDNRLIHLKLLRRTRGLNLRG
;
A
#
# COMPACT_ATOMS: atom_id res chain seq x y z
N CYS A 1 8.55 9.09 38.84
CA CYS A 1 9.71 9.15 37.93
C CYS A 1 10.19 7.73 37.68
N ALA A 2 9.79 7.10 36.59
CA ALA A 2 10.41 5.86 36.11
C ALA A 2 11.66 6.26 35.35
N LEU A 3 12.83 6.00 35.91
CA LEU A 3 14.09 6.12 35.18
C LEU A 3 14.08 5.05 34.07
N PRO A 4 14.38 5.40 32.80
CA PRO A 4 14.55 4.41 31.78
C PRO A 4 15.74 3.52 32.17
N ILE A 5 15.49 2.24 32.36
CA ILE A 5 16.54 1.26 32.56
C ILE A 5 17.21 1.06 31.19
N PHE A 6 18.30 1.74 30.94
CA PHE A 6 19.19 1.43 29.83
C PHE A 6 19.96 0.17 30.16
N SER A 7 19.48 -0.98 29.69
CA SER A 7 20.31 -2.19 29.70
C SER A 7 21.33 -2.06 28.58
N ASN A 8 22.60 -2.03 28.89
CA ASN A 8 23.65 -2.26 27.90
C ASN A 8 23.49 -3.68 27.39
N VAL A 9 22.96 -3.82 26.19
CA VAL A 9 22.89 -5.09 25.51
C VAL A 9 24.31 -5.47 25.14
N GLY A 10 24.86 -6.46 25.80
CA GLY A 10 26.16 -7.06 25.45
C GLY A 10 26.14 -7.63 24.03
N PRO A 11 27.29 -8.10 23.51
CA PRO A 11 27.35 -8.69 22.19
C PRO A 11 26.41 -9.89 22.10
N ILE A 12 25.67 -9.95 20.99
CA ILE A 12 24.79 -11.09 20.69
C ILE A 12 25.68 -12.35 20.58
N LYS A 13 25.43 -13.34 21.44
CA LYS A 13 26.21 -14.56 21.49
C LYS A 13 25.53 -15.77 20.85
N GLY A 14 24.26 -15.63 20.41
CA GLY A 14 23.50 -16.70 19.83
C GLY A 14 22.04 -16.34 19.63
N SER A 15 21.23 -17.26 19.20
CA SER A 15 19.80 -17.07 18.92
C SER A 15 18.94 -18.08 19.68
N ILE A 16 17.84 -17.58 20.24
CA ILE A 16 16.75 -18.41 20.76
C ILE A 16 15.80 -18.67 19.59
N TYR A 17 15.54 -19.93 19.26
CA TYR A 17 14.66 -20.34 18.17
C TYR A 17 13.38 -21.01 18.64
N GLN A 18 13.27 -21.34 19.91
CA GLN A 18 12.09 -21.93 20.50
C GLN A 18 11.87 -21.37 21.91
N ASP A 19 10.70 -20.81 22.14
CA ASP A 19 10.23 -20.36 23.44
C ASP A 19 8.85 -20.98 23.69
N ARG A 20 8.79 -21.89 24.65
CA ARG A 20 7.57 -22.58 25.09
C ARG A 20 7.45 -22.44 26.60
N LEU A 21 6.24 -22.59 27.11
CA LEU A 21 5.94 -22.56 28.54
C LEU A 21 6.82 -23.51 29.37
N THR A 22 7.27 -24.63 28.77
CA THR A 22 8.02 -25.71 29.46
C THR A 22 9.51 -25.68 29.19
N ALA A 23 9.98 -25.02 28.12
CA ALA A 23 11.40 -25.01 27.77
C ALA A 23 11.74 -23.91 26.78
N ILE A 24 12.93 -23.34 26.91
CA ILE A 24 13.52 -22.41 25.95
C ILE A 24 14.69 -23.14 25.30
N ALA A 25 14.77 -23.14 23.97
CA ALA A 25 15.90 -23.69 23.24
C ALA A 25 16.58 -22.59 22.41
N GLY A 26 17.89 -22.54 22.48
CA GLY A 26 18.74 -21.60 21.77
C GLY A 26 20.06 -22.22 21.37
N GLU A 27 20.80 -21.57 20.51
CA GLU A 27 22.08 -22.00 20.01
C GLU A 27 23.08 -20.84 20.07
N ILE A 28 24.22 -21.11 20.75
CA ILE A 28 25.32 -20.14 20.83
C ILE A 28 26.06 -20.15 19.50
N GLY A 29 26.39 -18.95 18.99
CA GLY A 29 27.07 -18.79 17.70
C GLY A 29 26.11 -18.74 16.50
N ARG A 30 24.82 -19.07 16.67
CA ARG A 30 23.85 -18.97 15.59
C ARG A 30 23.50 -17.53 15.33
N GLU A 31 23.72 -17.07 14.10
CA GLU A 31 23.27 -15.76 13.66
C GLU A 31 21.77 -15.77 13.35
N THR A 32 21.06 -14.79 13.88
CA THR A 32 19.65 -14.57 13.54
C THR A 32 19.56 -13.85 12.20
N PRO A 33 18.78 -14.33 11.23
CA PRO A 33 18.52 -13.60 10.01
C PRO A 33 17.96 -12.20 10.30
N ILE A 34 18.56 -11.19 9.68
CA ILE A 34 18.24 -9.78 9.93
C ILE A 34 17.76 -9.13 8.64
N THR A 35 16.66 -8.39 8.74
CA THR A 35 16.20 -7.43 7.74
C THR A 35 16.79 -6.06 8.08
N LYS A 36 17.50 -5.44 7.15
CA LYS A 36 17.95 -4.06 7.28
C LYS A 36 16.76 -3.13 7.02
N MET A 37 16.61 -2.08 7.83
CA MET A 37 15.58 -1.06 7.62
C MET A 37 16.21 0.31 7.58
N SER A 38 15.81 1.13 6.60
CA SER A 38 16.17 2.53 6.48
C SER A 38 14.93 3.39 6.23
N ILE A 39 14.86 4.56 6.86
CA ILE A 39 13.81 5.54 6.66
C ILE A 39 14.48 6.88 6.38
N HIS A 40 14.30 7.38 5.16
CA HIS A 40 14.80 8.67 4.72
C HIS A 40 13.65 9.65 4.71
N ILE A 41 13.74 10.71 5.50
CA ILE A 41 12.70 11.71 5.65
C ILE A 41 13.19 13.03 5.11
N GLN A 42 12.43 13.59 4.18
CA GLN A 42 12.65 14.90 3.58
C GLN A 42 11.45 15.80 3.84
N PRO A 43 11.46 16.62 4.92
CA PRO A 43 10.50 17.68 5.08
C PRO A 43 10.69 18.76 3.99
N GLN A 44 9.62 19.47 3.62
CA GLN A 44 9.70 20.54 2.63
C GLN A 44 10.66 21.66 3.10
N ASP A 45 10.55 22.06 4.36
CA ASP A 45 11.32 23.14 4.97
C ASP A 45 12.16 22.61 6.14
N GLY A 46 13.05 21.63 5.88
CA GLY A 46 13.78 21.03 6.96
C GLY A 46 14.97 20.19 6.52
N ARG A 47 15.75 19.78 7.53
CA ARG A 47 16.91 18.92 7.29
C ARG A 47 16.46 17.48 7.00
N LYS A 48 17.07 16.88 6.02
CA LYS A 48 16.96 15.43 5.77
C LYS A 48 17.37 14.66 7.02
N ARG A 49 16.58 13.64 7.33
CA ARG A 49 16.86 12.69 8.42
C ARG A 49 16.93 11.29 7.85
N THR A 50 17.85 10.50 8.34
CA THR A 50 17.95 9.10 8.00
C THR A 50 17.96 8.30 9.31
N LEU A 51 17.03 7.37 9.42
CA LEU A 51 16.94 6.43 10.51
C LEU A 51 17.30 5.05 9.95
N THR A 52 18.23 4.35 10.61
CA THR A 52 18.60 2.99 10.24
C THR A 52 18.36 2.05 11.42
N SER A 53 17.90 0.87 11.13
CA SER A 53 17.62 -0.15 12.12
C SER A 53 17.88 -1.55 11.57
N ARG A 54 18.03 -2.51 12.47
CA ARG A 54 18.15 -3.92 12.16
C ARG A 54 17.02 -4.65 12.84
N ILE A 55 16.22 -5.37 12.08
CA ILE A 55 15.06 -6.09 12.57
C ILE A 55 15.34 -7.58 12.39
N PHE A 56 15.17 -8.39 13.45
CA PHE A 56 15.25 -9.84 13.29
C PHE A 56 14.13 -10.33 12.36
N ASN A 57 14.43 -11.30 11.51
CA ASN A 57 13.47 -11.81 10.54
C ASN A 57 12.49 -12.75 11.23
N HIS A 58 11.29 -12.23 11.50
CA HIS A 58 10.21 -12.96 12.15
C HIS A 58 8.88 -12.73 11.41
N ARG A 59 8.21 -13.80 10.99
CA ARG A 59 7.01 -13.75 10.13
C ARG A 59 5.94 -12.78 10.63
N ARG A 60 5.67 -12.73 11.94
CA ARG A 60 4.60 -11.88 12.51
C ARG A 60 5.10 -10.50 12.91
N MET A 61 6.31 -10.41 13.46
CA MET A 61 6.78 -9.18 14.11
C MET A 61 7.45 -8.23 13.13
N SER A 62 8.24 -8.72 12.17
CA SER A 62 8.97 -7.85 11.24
C SER A 62 8.06 -6.94 10.42
N PRO A 63 6.95 -7.44 9.82
CA PRO A 63 6.00 -6.56 9.12
C PRO A 63 5.38 -5.50 10.03
N THR A 64 5.13 -5.85 11.29
CA THR A 64 4.52 -4.94 12.26
C THR A 64 5.53 -3.87 12.69
N PHE A 65 6.76 -4.24 13.01
CA PHE A 65 7.80 -3.28 13.39
C PHE A 65 8.14 -2.30 12.26
N CYS A 66 8.24 -2.77 11.00
CA CYS A 66 8.42 -1.88 9.85
C CYS A 66 7.28 -0.86 9.71
N ALA A 67 6.03 -1.31 9.86
CA ALA A 67 4.87 -0.44 9.77
C ALA A 67 4.81 0.59 10.92
N MET A 68 5.11 0.16 12.14
CA MET A 68 5.15 1.06 13.31
C MET A 68 6.28 2.09 13.17
N ALA A 69 7.47 1.67 12.75
CA ALA A 69 8.59 2.58 12.55
C ALA A 69 8.29 3.63 11.47
N LEU A 70 7.67 3.22 10.35
CA LEU A 70 7.23 4.16 9.32
C LEU A 70 6.20 5.15 9.87
N MET A 71 5.17 4.64 10.54
CA MET A 71 4.09 5.44 11.11
C MET A 71 4.64 6.49 12.08
N GLU A 72 5.48 6.06 13.02
CA GLU A 72 6.08 6.93 14.02
C GLU A 72 7.01 7.97 13.40
N SER A 73 7.79 7.55 12.39
CA SER A 73 8.69 8.46 11.68
C SER A 73 7.96 9.56 10.92
N ILE A 74 6.82 9.25 10.31
CA ILE A 74 5.98 10.25 9.64
C ILE A 74 5.35 11.17 10.69
N ASN A 75 4.70 10.61 11.73
CA ASN A 75 4.04 11.39 12.77
C ASN A 75 4.98 12.35 13.47
N ASN A 76 6.20 11.91 13.81
CA ASN A 76 7.22 12.76 14.45
C ASN A 76 7.86 13.79 13.52
N SER A 77 7.56 13.73 12.23
CA SER A 77 8.11 14.63 11.23
C SER A 77 7.08 15.57 10.63
N MET A 78 5.80 15.30 10.87
CA MET A 78 4.68 16.17 10.51
C MET A 78 4.33 17.08 11.69
N ASP A 79 4.01 18.32 11.37
CA ASP A 79 3.43 19.24 12.33
C ASP A 79 1.92 19.03 12.38
N THR A 80 1.40 18.68 13.56
CA THR A 80 -0.02 18.40 13.76
C THR A 80 -0.90 19.63 13.67
N GLU A 81 -0.33 20.82 13.81
CA GLU A 81 -1.06 22.09 13.73
C GLU A 81 -1.21 22.61 12.30
N ASN A 82 -0.40 22.12 11.38
CA ASN A 82 -0.38 22.55 9.99
C ASN A 82 -1.02 21.52 9.05
N ASP A 83 -1.62 22.03 7.98
CA ASP A 83 -2.14 21.23 6.88
C ASP A 83 -0.98 20.61 6.09
N GLN A 84 -0.60 19.38 6.43
CA GLN A 84 0.49 18.67 5.79
C GLN A 84 0.05 17.40 5.09
N SER A 85 0.72 17.08 4.02
CA SER A 85 0.63 15.80 3.33
C SER A 85 2.00 15.16 3.18
N PHE A 86 2.01 13.88 2.85
CA PHE A 86 3.25 13.15 2.63
C PHE A 86 3.15 12.24 1.42
N GLN A 87 4.29 11.98 0.83
CA GLN A 87 4.52 10.89 -0.11
C GLN A 87 5.49 9.92 0.53
N VAL A 88 5.22 8.62 0.41
CA VAL A 88 6.16 7.58 0.80
C VAL A 88 6.38 6.60 -0.34
N THR A 89 7.64 6.34 -0.66
CA THR A 89 8.07 5.24 -1.51
C THR A 89 8.67 4.17 -0.61
N SER A 90 8.05 3.00 -0.59
CA SER A 90 8.48 1.84 0.21
C SER A 90 9.09 0.81 -0.73
N THR A 91 10.30 0.36 -0.45
CA THR A 91 10.99 -0.67 -1.23
C THR A 91 11.29 -1.87 -0.35
N LEU A 92 10.86 -3.05 -0.77
CA LEU A 92 11.19 -4.32 -0.13
C LEU A 92 12.11 -5.12 -1.04
N ARG A 93 13.32 -5.44 -0.56
CA ARG A 93 14.27 -6.33 -1.26
C ARG A 93 14.11 -7.74 -0.72
N ILE A 94 13.71 -8.63 -1.59
CA ILE A 94 13.47 -10.04 -1.29
C ILE A 94 14.59 -10.83 -1.98
N ALA A 95 15.26 -11.72 -1.24
CA ALA A 95 16.31 -12.55 -1.81
C ALA A 95 15.82 -13.32 -3.04
N GLY A 96 16.56 -13.24 -4.14
CA GLY A 96 16.22 -13.92 -5.40
C GLY A 96 15.13 -13.27 -6.25
N HIS A 97 14.59 -12.11 -5.85
CA HIS A 97 13.54 -11.41 -6.60
C HIS A 97 13.89 -9.93 -6.83
N GLU A 98 13.33 -9.36 -7.89
CA GLU A 98 13.39 -7.92 -8.12
C GLU A 98 12.69 -7.16 -6.99
N PRO A 99 13.21 -5.99 -6.59
CA PRO A 99 12.63 -5.20 -5.52
C PRO A 99 11.15 -4.88 -5.74
N LEU A 100 10.38 -4.96 -4.68
CA LEU A 100 8.97 -4.58 -4.69
C LEU A 100 8.83 -3.15 -4.20
N VAL A 101 8.35 -2.26 -5.07
CA VAL A 101 8.27 -0.83 -4.79
C VAL A 101 6.81 -0.39 -4.68
N TYR A 102 6.47 0.33 -3.61
CA TYR A 102 5.15 0.91 -3.38
C TYR A 102 5.24 2.42 -3.24
N LYS A 103 4.29 3.13 -3.85
CA LYS A 103 4.13 4.57 -3.66
C LYS A 103 2.78 4.85 -3.02
N ASN A 104 2.78 5.62 -1.95
CA ASN A 104 1.58 6.09 -1.27
C ASN A 104 1.65 7.60 -1.04
N TYR A 105 0.50 8.24 -1.14
CA TYR A 105 0.28 9.64 -0.81
C TYR A 105 -0.79 9.69 0.26
N GLY A 106 -0.62 10.54 1.24
CA GLY A 106 -1.59 10.67 2.33
C GLY A 106 -1.47 11.99 3.07
N SER A 107 -2.45 12.24 3.91
CA SER A 107 -2.49 13.39 4.81
C SER A 107 -3.15 12.98 6.12
N GLY A 108 -2.74 13.64 7.19
CA GLY A 108 -3.25 13.38 8.53
C GLY A 108 -3.07 11.93 9.00
N SER A 109 -3.57 11.63 10.18
CA SER A 109 -3.38 10.32 10.84
C SER A 109 -3.97 9.14 10.05
N SER A 110 -5.08 9.34 9.33
CA SER A 110 -5.70 8.30 8.51
C SER A 110 -4.84 7.91 7.31
N GLY A 111 -4.18 8.89 6.68
CA GLY A 111 -3.23 8.66 5.59
C GLY A 111 -2.01 7.89 6.06
N VAL A 112 -1.43 8.29 7.20
CA VAL A 112 -0.27 7.61 7.82
C VAL A 112 -0.59 6.16 8.14
N LEU A 113 -1.75 5.92 8.76
CA LEU A 113 -2.21 4.57 9.09
C LEU A 113 -2.43 3.72 7.82
N SER A 114 -2.97 4.32 6.75
CA SER A 114 -3.18 3.63 5.48
C SER A 114 -1.86 3.22 4.83
N ALA A 115 -0.86 4.09 4.80
CA ALA A 115 0.47 3.80 4.29
C ALA A 115 1.14 2.66 5.07
N ALA A 116 1.13 2.74 6.40
CA ALA A 116 1.69 1.73 7.29
C ALA A 116 1.02 0.36 7.13
N ARG A 117 -0.32 0.33 7.00
CA ARG A 117 -1.09 -0.91 6.72
C ARG A 117 -0.72 -1.51 5.37
N GLY A 118 -0.52 -0.69 4.35
CA GLY A 118 -0.11 -1.14 3.02
C GLY A 118 1.20 -1.91 3.06
N VAL A 119 2.22 -1.35 3.69
CA VAL A 119 3.53 -1.97 3.87
C VAL A 119 3.43 -3.25 4.70
N ARG A 120 2.76 -3.19 5.85
CA ARG A 120 2.55 -4.36 6.70
C ARG A 120 1.88 -5.51 5.94
N SER A 121 0.84 -5.20 5.16
CA SER A 121 0.10 -6.20 4.39
C SER A 121 0.98 -6.85 3.33
N ALA A 122 1.74 -6.05 2.57
CA ALA A 122 2.63 -6.57 1.54
C ALA A 122 3.73 -7.44 2.12
N PHE A 123 4.44 -6.95 3.14
CA PHE A 123 5.48 -7.71 3.81
C PHE A 123 4.93 -9.00 4.43
N SER A 124 3.77 -8.94 5.09
CA SER A 124 3.12 -10.10 5.71
C SER A 124 2.73 -11.16 4.68
N GLN A 125 2.23 -10.78 3.51
CA GLN A 125 1.89 -11.73 2.44
C GLN A 125 3.14 -12.45 1.92
N ILE A 126 4.28 -11.76 1.83
CA ILE A 126 5.55 -12.35 1.42
C ILE A 126 6.04 -13.38 2.44
N VAL A 127 6.13 -13.01 3.73
CA VAL A 127 6.75 -13.89 4.74
C VAL A 127 5.83 -14.97 5.31
N ASN A 128 4.51 -14.84 5.13
CA ASN A 128 3.54 -15.84 5.57
C ASN A 128 2.93 -16.66 4.42
N ASN A 129 3.55 -16.63 3.23
CA ASN A 129 3.11 -17.48 2.12
C ASN A 129 3.32 -18.96 2.46
N PRO A 130 2.51 -19.88 1.87
CA PRO A 130 2.64 -21.32 2.13
C PRO A 130 3.67 -22.02 1.24
N PHE A 131 4.24 -21.33 0.23
CA PHE A 131 5.02 -21.94 -0.83
C PHE A 131 6.52 -21.96 -0.53
N ASP A 132 7.03 -20.88 0.11
CA ASP A 132 8.46 -20.70 0.33
C ASP A 132 8.74 -19.99 1.66
N THR A 133 10.02 -19.91 2.03
CA THR A 133 10.48 -19.18 3.20
C THR A 133 11.41 -18.05 2.76
N PRO A 134 10.87 -17.00 2.10
CA PRO A 134 11.66 -15.93 1.55
C PRO A 134 12.31 -15.09 2.64
N MET A 135 13.53 -14.64 2.38
CA MET A 135 14.21 -13.68 3.23
C MET A 135 14.00 -12.27 2.67
N VAL A 136 13.42 -11.40 3.46
CA VAL A 136 13.42 -9.96 3.18
C VAL A 136 14.71 -9.38 3.74
N GLU A 137 15.62 -9.02 2.85
CA GLU A 137 16.97 -8.55 3.19
C GLU A 137 16.95 -7.09 3.65
N GLU A 138 16.13 -6.27 2.99
CA GLU A 138 16.07 -4.83 3.25
C GLU A 138 14.65 -4.29 3.04
N VAL A 139 14.30 -3.34 3.90
CA VAL A 139 13.11 -2.49 3.73
C VAL A 139 13.54 -1.03 3.81
N SER A 140 13.30 -0.26 2.78
CA SER A 140 13.60 1.17 2.78
C SER A 140 12.35 2.01 2.54
N PHE A 141 12.31 3.18 3.17
CA PHE A 141 11.25 4.15 3.04
C PHE A 141 11.84 5.52 2.71
N ASP A 142 11.42 6.09 1.58
CA ASP A 142 11.70 7.46 1.21
C ASP A 142 10.44 8.29 1.43
N VAL A 143 10.45 9.17 2.43
CA VAL A 143 9.33 9.98 2.86
C VAL A 143 9.58 11.44 2.52
N SER A 144 8.69 12.05 1.75
CA SER A 144 8.67 13.49 1.51
C SER A 144 7.44 14.10 2.18
N ILE A 145 7.61 15.20 2.94
CA ILE A 145 6.52 15.90 3.62
C ILE A 145 6.33 17.26 2.97
N HIS A 146 5.08 17.61 2.69
CA HIS A 146 4.67 18.84 2.04
C HIS A 146 3.77 19.66 2.98
N ASN A 147 3.99 21.00 3.05
CA ASN A 147 3.25 21.92 3.91
C ASN A 147 1.90 22.33 3.29
N LYS A 148 1.19 21.39 2.71
CA LYS A 148 -0.17 21.56 2.20
C LYS A 148 -0.91 20.24 2.19
N ILE A 149 -2.21 20.29 2.33
CA ILE A 149 -3.10 19.17 2.04
C ILE A 149 -3.63 19.34 0.63
N ASP A 150 -3.26 18.41 -0.25
CA ASP A 150 -3.62 18.43 -1.67
C ASP A 150 -4.34 17.11 -2.00
N TYR A 151 -5.54 16.94 -1.45
CA TYR A 151 -6.39 15.81 -1.79
C TYR A 151 -7.82 16.25 -2.07
N SER A 152 -8.49 15.45 -2.87
CA SER A 152 -9.90 15.62 -3.19
C SER A 152 -10.66 14.33 -2.90
N VAL A 153 -11.89 14.47 -2.47
CA VAL A 153 -12.79 13.34 -2.23
C VAL A 153 -13.82 13.29 -3.35
N LEU A 154 -13.88 12.17 -4.07
CA LEU A 154 -14.95 11.92 -5.05
C LEU A 154 -16.27 11.71 -4.29
N LYS A 155 -17.18 12.67 -4.39
CA LYS A 155 -18.48 12.65 -3.70
C LYS A 155 -19.55 11.96 -4.51
N THR A 156 -19.64 12.28 -5.80
CA THR A 156 -20.72 11.81 -6.66
C THR A 156 -20.18 11.49 -8.04
N VAL A 157 -20.69 10.41 -8.62
CA VAL A 157 -20.51 10.05 -10.02
C VAL A 157 -21.88 10.04 -10.68
N SER A 158 -22.07 10.83 -11.72
CA SER A 158 -23.35 10.95 -12.42
C SER A 158 -23.19 10.79 -13.92
N LEU A 159 -24.13 10.10 -14.54
CA LEU A 159 -24.22 10.02 -15.99
C LEU A 159 -24.86 11.33 -16.52
N ARG A 160 -24.14 12.06 -17.37
CA ARG A 160 -24.59 13.34 -17.97
C ARG A 160 -25.07 13.19 -19.40
N SER A 161 -24.96 12.01 -19.99
CA SER A 161 -25.48 11.68 -21.32
C SER A 161 -26.56 10.59 -21.23
N GLY A 162 -27.21 10.28 -22.35
CA GLY A 162 -28.20 9.21 -22.41
C GLY A 162 -27.67 7.85 -21.96
N ASN A 163 -28.54 7.02 -21.41
CA ASN A 163 -28.22 5.71 -20.85
C ASN A 163 -28.21 4.55 -21.87
N ARG A 164 -28.37 4.87 -23.18
CA ARG A 164 -28.36 3.90 -24.30
C ARG A 164 -27.34 4.32 -25.35
N PRO A 165 -26.04 4.24 -25.07
CA PRO A 165 -25.02 4.61 -26.03
C PRO A 165 -24.96 3.57 -27.15
N LYS A 166 -24.51 3.99 -28.33
CA LYS A 166 -24.18 3.13 -29.46
C LYS A 166 -22.66 2.92 -29.53
N ALA A 167 -22.26 1.94 -30.33
CA ALA A 167 -20.83 1.72 -30.61
C ALA A 167 -20.21 2.99 -31.22
N GLY A 168 -19.06 3.41 -30.66
CA GLY A 168 -18.35 4.63 -31.07
C GLY A 168 -18.87 5.94 -30.45
N ASP A 169 -19.99 5.93 -29.74
CA ASP A 169 -20.46 7.09 -29.01
C ASP A 169 -19.51 7.49 -27.88
N LYS A 170 -19.65 8.72 -27.38
CA LYS A 170 -18.99 9.19 -26.16
C LYS A 170 -20.02 9.38 -25.05
N VAL A 171 -19.76 8.78 -23.92
CA VAL A 171 -20.57 8.92 -22.71
C VAL A 171 -19.94 9.98 -21.81
N LYS A 172 -20.74 10.94 -21.33
CA LYS A 172 -20.29 12.00 -20.42
C LYS A 172 -20.57 11.62 -18.98
N LEU A 173 -19.52 11.58 -18.16
CA LEU A 173 -19.61 11.42 -16.70
C LEU A 173 -19.34 12.75 -16.02
N GLY A 174 -20.21 13.12 -15.08
CA GLY A 174 -19.95 14.19 -14.12
C GLY A 174 -19.35 13.60 -12.84
N LEU A 175 -18.20 14.08 -12.44
CA LEU A 175 -17.51 13.73 -11.21
C LEU A 175 -17.51 14.93 -10.29
N GLU A 176 -18.19 14.86 -9.15
CA GLU A 176 -18.18 15.91 -8.14
C GLU A 176 -17.06 15.64 -7.15
N LEU A 177 -16.12 16.58 -7.09
CA LEU A 177 -14.96 16.55 -6.19
C LEU A 177 -15.14 17.57 -5.07
N ALA A 178 -14.86 17.15 -3.85
CA ALA A 178 -14.71 18.06 -2.72
C ALA A 178 -13.22 18.16 -2.36
N HIS A 179 -12.66 19.34 -2.51
CA HIS A 179 -11.29 19.65 -2.16
C HIS A 179 -11.16 19.98 -0.67
N HIS A 180 -9.94 19.84 -0.13
CA HIS A 180 -9.67 20.25 1.24
C HIS A 180 -9.72 21.77 1.36
N LYS A 181 -10.59 22.29 2.25
CA LYS A 181 -10.75 23.75 2.49
C LYS A 181 -11.01 24.59 1.23
N ALA A 182 -11.59 24.02 0.18
CA ALA A 182 -11.92 24.71 -1.04
C ALA A 182 -13.32 24.30 -1.56
N ASP A 183 -13.83 25.04 -2.54
CA ASP A 183 -15.13 24.77 -3.15
C ASP A 183 -15.17 23.43 -3.87
N ARG A 184 -16.37 22.90 -4.03
CA ARG A 184 -16.59 21.70 -4.83
C ARG A 184 -16.40 21.99 -6.31
N GLU A 185 -15.80 21.05 -7.00
CA GLU A 185 -15.60 21.09 -8.44
C GLU A 185 -16.37 19.96 -9.11
N THR A 186 -16.94 20.24 -10.28
CA THR A 186 -17.55 19.22 -11.13
C THR A 186 -16.73 19.07 -12.39
N LEU A 187 -16.05 17.94 -12.54
CA LEU A 187 -15.36 17.56 -13.78
C LEU A 187 -16.31 16.79 -14.68
N VAL A 188 -16.34 17.12 -15.97
CA VAL A 188 -17.05 16.34 -16.97
C VAL A 188 -16.05 15.63 -17.86
N ILE A 189 -16.11 14.28 -17.85
CA ILE A 189 -15.19 13.43 -18.61
C ILE A 189 -15.96 12.70 -19.69
N GLU A 190 -15.40 12.63 -20.90
CA GLU A 190 -15.92 11.85 -22.01
C GLU A 190 -15.25 10.48 -22.08
N ILE A 191 -16.03 9.42 -22.07
CA ILE A 191 -15.56 8.03 -22.18
C ILE A 191 -16.04 7.47 -23.51
N PRO A 192 -15.11 7.07 -24.40
CA PRO A 192 -15.50 6.46 -25.68
C PRO A 192 -16.07 5.06 -25.47
N ILE A 193 -17.18 4.77 -26.09
CA ILE A 193 -17.74 3.40 -26.16
C ILE A 193 -17.02 2.63 -27.24
N PRO A 194 -16.53 1.41 -26.95
CA PRO A 194 -15.82 0.61 -27.93
C PRO A 194 -16.62 0.36 -29.20
N LYS A 195 -15.96 0.39 -30.35
CA LYS A 195 -16.61 0.14 -31.65
C LYS A 195 -17.25 -1.25 -31.75
N GLY A 196 -16.75 -2.24 -30.99
CA GLY A 196 -17.32 -3.57 -30.91
C GLY A 196 -18.44 -3.72 -29.87
N TYR A 197 -19.03 -2.64 -29.40
CA TYR A 197 -20.19 -2.70 -28.50
C TYR A 197 -21.44 -3.15 -29.24
N SER A 198 -22.09 -4.17 -28.74
CA SER A 198 -23.28 -4.82 -29.35
C SER A 198 -24.57 -4.64 -28.54
N GLY A 199 -24.58 -3.71 -27.58
CA GLY A 199 -25.77 -3.37 -26.79
C GLY A 199 -25.90 -4.10 -25.46
N GLU A 200 -24.86 -4.83 -25.04
CA GLU A 200 -24.80 -5.46 -23.72
C GLU A 200 -24.74 -4.41 -22.59
N ARG A 201 -25.01 -4.84 -21.36
CA ARG A 201 -24.95 -3.96 -20.20
C ARG A 201 -23.51 -3.56 -19.90
N LEU A 202 -23.21 -2.27 -20.01
CA LEU A 202 -21.96 -1.68 -19.58
C LEU A 202 -22.06 -1.19 -18.13
N VAL A 203 -21.00 -1.40 -17.37
CA VAL A 203 -20.83 -0.83 -16.03
C VAL A 203 -19.66 0.13 -16.08
N LEU A 204 -19.94 1.40 -15.81
CA LEU A 204 -18.92 2.43 -15.62
C LEU A 204 -18.56 2.49 -14.15
N PHE A 205 -17.27 2.30 -13.86
CA PHE A 205 -16.71 2.48 -12.54
C PHE A 205 -15.86 3.75 -12.53
N ALA A 206 -16.02 4.55 -11.49
CA ALA A 206 -15.10 5.63 -11.14
C ALA A 206 -14.81 5.54 -9.64
N GLY A 207 -13.55 5.53 -9.26
CA GLY A 207 -13.19 5.37 -7.85
C GLY A 207 -11.70 5.47 -7.57
N ASP A 208 -11.33 5.17 -6.34
CA ASP A 208 -9.97 5.20 -5.85
C ASP A 208 -9.12 4.02 -6.33
N ALA A 209 -7.82 4.11 -6.06
CA ALA A 209 -6.82 3.08 -6.40
C ALA A 209 -7.14 1.71 -5.80
N GLY A 210 -7.61 1.66 -4.56
CA GLY A 210 -7.91 0.41 -3.86
C GLY A 210 -9.10 -0.32 -4.47
N SER A 211 -10.14 0.42 -4.83
CA SER A 211 -11.34 -0.11 -5.49
C SER A 211 -11.05 -0.52 -6.93
N ALA A 212 -10.22 0.25 -7.65
CA ALA A 212 -9.76 -0.09 -9.00
C ALA A 212 -8.95 -1.39 -9.02
N LYS A 213 -8.05 -1.55 -8.04
CA LYS A 213 -7.25 -2.78 -7.88
C LYS A 213 -8.12 -4.02 -7.66
N LYS A 214 -9.15 -3.92 -6.83
CA LYS A 214 -10.07 -5.05 -6.57
C LYS A 214 -10.83 -5.50 -7.83
N ILE A 215 -11.10 -4.59 -8.76
CA ILE A 215 -11.77 -4.92 -10.02
C ILE A 215 -10.86 -5.70 -10.96
N ASP A 216 -9.57 -5.36 -11.01
CA ASP A 216 -8.61 -6.00 -11.93
C ASP A 216 -8.03 -7.29 -11.40
N LEU A 217 -7.95 -7.44 -10.08
CA LEU A 217 -7.54 -8.70 -9.51
C LEU A 217 -8.65 -9.73 -9.70
N PRO A 218 -8.41 -10.80 -10.45
CA PRO A 218 -9.42 -11.85 -10.61
C PRO A 218 -9.75 -12.42 -9.24
N ALA A 219 -11.06 -12.47 -8.93
CA ALA A 219 -11.54 -12.99 -7.65
C ALA A 219 -11.09 -14.44 -7.39
N ASN A 220 -10.81 -15.20 -8.47
CA ASN A 220 -10.48 -16.62 -8.45
C ASN A 220 -9.13 -16.94 -9.11
N GLY A 221 -8.24 -15.97 -9.26
CA GLY A 221 -6.90 -16.26 -9.76
C GLY A 221 -6.17 -17.16 -8.75
N GLU A 222 -5.87 -18.37 -9.13
CA GLU A 222 -5.14 -19.31 -8.29
C GLU A 222 -3.75 -18.77 -7.99
N ILE A 223 -3.37 -18.77 -6.70
CA ILE A 223 -2.02 -18.44 -6.27
C ILE A 223 -1.32 -19.76 -6.01
N THR A 224 -0.32 -20.07 -6.81
CA THR A 224 0.39 -21.35 -6.79
C THR A 224 1.84 -21.23 -6.38
N SER A 225 2.36 -19.98 -6.31
CA SER A 225 3.76 -19.72 -6.01
C SER A 225 3.95 -18.39 -5.25
N LEU A 226 5.16 -18.18 -4.72
CA LEU A 226 5.58 -16.90 -4.18
C LEU A 226 5.63 -15.83 -5.28
N ASP A 227 6.03 -16.19 -6.50
CA ASP A 227 6.06 -15.27 -7.64
C ASP A 227 4.68 -14.72 -7.96
N ASP A 228 3.63 -15.56 -7.91
CA ASP A 228 2.25 -15.10 -8.11
C ASP A 228 1.83 -14.05 -7.06
N ILE A 229 2.29 -14.22 -5.81
CA ILE A 229 2.04 -13.23 -4.75
C ILE A 229 2.77 -11.93 -5.06
N ILE A 230 4.05 -12.01 -5.42
CA ILE A 230 4.88 -10.84 -5.73
C ILE A 230 4.31 -10.10 -6.94
N ASP A 231 3.91 -10.79 -7.99
CA ASP A 231 3.32 -10.18 -9.19
C ASP A 231 1.99 -9.49 -8.89
N ARG A 232 1.14 -10.08 -8.06
CA ARG A 232 -0.08 -9.40 -7.57
C ARG A 232 0.23 -8.16 -6.73
N LEU A 233 1.28 -8.22 -5.94
CA LEU A 233 1.72 -7.08 -5.14
C LEU A 233 2.31 -5.97 -6.02
N ARG A 234 2.90 -6.29 -7.18
CA ARG A 234 3.38 -5.31 -8.17
C ARG A 234 2.27 -4.56 -8.88
N ILE A 235 1.07 -5.12 -8.97
CA ILE A 235 -0.09 -4.41 -9.51
C ILE A 235 -0.46 -3.27 -8.56
N GLN A 236 -0.10 -2.05 -8.92
CA GLN A 236 -0.36 -0.85 -8.11
C GLN A 236 -1.06 0.21 -8.95
N TYR A 237 -1.91 0.95 -8.27
CA TYR A 237 -2.62 2.09 -8.80
C TYR A 237 -2.20 3.33 -8.04
N ASP A 238 -2.00 4.43 -8.76
CA ASP A 238 -1.67 5.71 -8.14
C ASP A 238 -2.90 6.22 -7.36
N ASN A 239 -2.75 6.38 -6.05
CA ASN A 239 -3.84 6.84 -5.18
C ASN A 239 -4.10 8.36 -5.25
N ARG A 240 -3.37 9.08 -6.12
CA ARG A 240 -3.66 10.48 -6.47
C ARG A 240 -4.64 10.61 -7.64
N LEU A 241 -4.97 9.51 -8.31
CA LEU A 241 -5.79 9.50 -9.51
C LEU A 241 -7.17 8.93 -9.23
N ILE A 242 -8.16 9.43 -9.96
CA ILE A 242 -9.45 8.77 -10.11
C ILE A 242 -9.33 7.77 -11.23
N HIS A 243 -9.59 6.51 -10.91
CA HIS A 243 -9.53 5.42 -11.88
C HIS A 243 -10.89 5.20 -12.50
N LEU A 244 -10.92 5.24 -13.83
CA LEU A 244 -12.13 5.02 -14.62
C LEU A 244 -12.03 3.66 -15.31
N LYS A 245 -13.08 2.84 -15.23
CA LYS A 245 -13.13 1.55 -15.90
C LYS A 245 -14.48 1.35 -16.57
N LEU A 246 -14.43 0.82 -17.77
CA LEU A 246 -15.60 0.39 -18.53
C LEU A 246 -15.61 -1.15 -18.54
N LEU A 247 -16.58 -1.72 -17.84
CA LEU A 247 -16.70 -3.18 -17.67
C LEU A 247 -17.89 -3.69 -18.49
N ARG A 248 -17.68 -4.76 -19.23
CA ARG A 248 -18.76 -5.52 -19.86
C ARG A 248 -19.27 -6.54 -18.86
N ARG A 249 -20.56 -6.55 -18.60
CA ARG A 249 -21.16 -7.61 -17.79
C ARG A 249 -21.56 -8.76 -18.73
N THR A 250 -20.64 -9.69 -18.95
CA THR A 250 -20.99 -11.00 -19.50
C THR A 250 -21.82 -11.75 -18.47
N ARG A 251 -22.95 -12.35 -18.89
CA ARG A 251 -23.68 -13.31 -18.06
C ARG A 251 -22.72 -14.49 -17.85
N GLY A 252 -22.11 -14.59 -16.69
CA GLY A 252 -21.35 -15.76 -16.29
C GLY A 252 -22.27 -16.97 -16.26
N LEU A 253 -21.96 -18.03 -16.98
CA LEU A 253 -22.49 -19.33 -16.71
C LEU A 253 -22.02 -19.72 -15.31
N ASN A 254 -22.93 -19.74 -14.34
CA ASN A 254 -22.70 -20.44 -13.09
C ASN A 254 -22.73 -21.94 -13.41
N LEU A 255 -21.58 -22.51 -13.72
CA LEU A 255 -21.39 -23.94 -13.66
C LEU A 255 -21.38 -24.32 -12.17
N ARG A 256 -22.57 -24.63 -11.63
CA ARG A 256 -22.67 -25.40 -10.38
C ARG A 256 -22.28 -26.84 -10.77
N GLY A 257 -21.09 -27.26 -10.40
CA GLY A 257 -20.73 -28.66 -10.23
C GLY A 257 -20.91 -29.04 -8.79
#